data_2d03a31dd9cc2f201a6e0e585163385e
#
_entry.id   2d03a31dd9cc2f201a6e0e585163385e
#
_cell.length_a   1.000
_cell.length_b   1.000
_cell.length_c   1.000
_cell.angle_alpha   90.00
_cell.angle_beta   90.00
_cell.angle_gamma   90.00
#
_symmetry.space_group_name_H-M   'P 1'
#
loop_
_entity.id
_entity.type
_entity.pdbx_description
1 polymer ?
#
loop_
_entity_poly.entity_id
_entity_poly.type
_entity_poly.pdbx_seq_one_letter_code
_entity_poly.pdbx_strand_id
1 'polypeptide(L)'
;VDVALIEVGIGGLLDTTNVITGSVSVITSIGLDHQETLGTTLEEIAEQKAGIFKVGSPAVIGPLPEVARQVCRERAKELNIDLYEYGQDFSLENKELRARDFSWLDVELGLSGTYQEENAAVAVEAFLLFMERQSWNLDLSLVKKALAQTSWAGRLEKVCDGIYLDGAHNLPAVERLVEFIKQEKDKEVLILFGALKRKDYSEMLHYLQEELPQASLSLTSFSYGETIGEQEAG
;
A
#
# COMPACT_ATOMS: atom_id res chain seq x y z
N VAL A 1 1.68 -25.04 -9.45
CA VAL A 1 1.49 -23.87 -8.57
C VAL A 1 0.04 -23.90 -8.11
N ASP A 2 -0.19 -23.95 -6.80
CA ASP A 2 -1.55 -24.04 -6.23
C ASP A 2 -2.19 -22.66 -6.13
N VAL A 3 -1.38 -21.63 -5.86
CA VAL A 3 -1.77 -20.21 -5.76
C VAL A 3 -0.74 -19.34 -6.47
N ALA A 4 -1.19 -18.35 -7.21
CA ALA A 4 -0.34 -17.33 -7.81
C ALA A 4 -0.83 -15.95 -7.36
N LEU A 5 0.07 -15.16 -6.77
CA LEU A 5 -0.15 -13.75 -6.49
C LEU A 5 0.48 -12.95 -7.64
N ILE A 6 -0.34 -12.21 -8.37
CA ILE A 6 0.08 -11.46 -9.55
C ILE A 6 0.04 -9.97 -9.23
N GLU A 7 1.19 -9.32 -9.23
CA GLU A 7 1.30 -7.88 -9.07
C GLU A 7 1.30 -7.18 -10.43
N VAL A 8 0.46 -6.14 -10.55
CA VAL A 8 0.42 -5.26 -11.73
C VAL A 8 1.65 -4.35 -11.73
N GLY A 9 2.29 -4.21 -12.88
CA GLY A 9 3.45 -3.32 -13.01
C GLY A 9 3.07 -1.85 -12.92
N ILE A 10 2.21 -1.37 -13.85
CA ILE A 10 1.73 0.03 -13.88
C ILE A 10 0.27 0.04 -14.35
N GLY A 11 -0.57 0.82 -13.67
CA GLY A 11 -1.98 0.99 -14.04
C GLY A 11 -2.81 -0.25 -13.75
N GLY A 12 -3.19 -0.99 -14.76
CA GLY A 12 -4.01 -2.19 -14.65
C GLY A 12 -4.65 -2.58 -15.98
N LEU A 13 -5.49 -1.71 -16.55
CA LEU A 13 -6.26 -1.99 -17.77
C LEU A 13 -5.39 -2.48 -18.93
N LEU A 14 -4.27 -1.81 -19.18
CA LEU A 14 -3.33 -2.10 -20.28
C LEU A 14 -2.08 -2.87 -19.82
N ASP A 15 -2.01 -3.27 -18.55
CA ASP A 15 -0.88 -4.03 -18.04
C ASP A 15 -0.86 -5.45 -18.65
N THR A 16 0.33 -5.96 -18.91
CA THR A 16 0.52 -7.30 -19.49
C THR A 16 -0.04 -8.41 -18.61
N THR A 17 -0.08 -8.22 -17.30
CA THR A 17 -0.68 -9.17 -16.35
C THR A 17 -2.20 -9.25 -16.48
N ASN A 18 -2.84 -8.25 -17.09
CA ASN A 18 -4.31 -8.17 -17.20
C ASN A 18 -4.93 -9.19 -18.18
N VAL A 19 -4.13 -9.99 -18.86
CA VAL A 19 -4.60 -11.16 -19.64
C VAL A 19 -5.08 -12.31 -18.74
N ILE A 20 -4.70 -12.27 -17.45
CA ILE A 20 -5.06 -13.29 -16.48
C ILE A 20 -6.43 -12.97 -15.86
N THR A 21 -7.29 -13.98 -15.79
CA THR A 21 -8.53 -13.90 -15.01
C THR A 21 -8.24 -14.35 -13.59
N GLY A 22 -8.06 -13.39 -12.68
CA GLY A 22 -7.83 -13.66 -11.26
C GLY A 22 -9.10 -14.14 -10.54
N SER A 23 -8.92 -14.94 -9.50
CA SER A 23 -10.04 -15.35 -8.61
C SER A 23 -10.56 -14.19 -7.75
N VAL A 24 -9.68 -13.25 -7.42
CA VAL A 24 -9.98 -12.01 -6.68
C VAL A 24 -9.13 -10.91 -7.29
N SER A 25 -9.71 -9.73 -7.50
CA SER A 25 -8.98 -8.52 -7.90
C SER A 25 -8.81 -7.59 -6.70
N VAL A 26 -7.62 -6.99 -6.56
CA VAL A 26 -7.31 -6.14 -5.39
C VAL A 26 -6.72 -4.81 -5.85
N ILE A 27 -7.25 -3.70 -5.31
CA ILE A 27 -6.65 -2.36 -5.41
C ILE A 27 -6.35 -1.89 -3.99
N THR A 28 -5.09 -1.78 -3.64
CA THR A 28 -4.66 -1.43 -2.28
C THR A 28 -4.80 0.06 -1.98
N SER A 29 -4.37 0.91 -2.92
CA SER A 29 -4.41 2.37 -2.79
C SER A 29 -4.44 3.03 -4.17
N ILE A 30 -4.92 4.27 -4.22
CA ILE A 30 -4.87 5.15 -5.39
C ILE A 30 -4.36 6.51 -4.94
N GLY A 31 -3.32 6.99 -5.62
CA GLY A 31 -2.72 8.31 -5.46
C GLY A 31 -2.19 8.82 -6.79
N LEU A 32 -1.77 10.07 -6.83
CA LEU A 32 -1.15 10.68 -8.01
C LEU A 32 0.28 10.13 -8.17
N ASP A 33 0.42 9.12 -8.99
CA ASP A 33 1.70 8.55 -9.40
C ASP A 33 1.61 8.12 -10.87
N HIS A 34 2.74 8.08 -11.57
CA HIS A 34 2.81 7.74 -12.99
C HIS A 34 1.86 8.56 -13.88
N GLN A 35 1.69 9.86 -13.57
CA GLN A 35 0.71 10.73 -14.22
C GLN A 35 0.91 10.84 -15.74
N GLU A 36 2.14 10.72 -16.24
CA GLU A 36 2.44 10.71 -17.67
C GLU A 36 1.81 9.52 -18.41
N THR A 37 1.51 8.43 -17.69
CA THR A 37 0.99 7.19 -18.29
C THR A 37 -0.47 6.93 -17.94
N LEU A 38 -0.86 7.23 -16.70
CA LEU A 38 -2.16 6.82 -16.14
C LEU A 38 -3.21 7.94 -16.16
N GLY A 39 -2.80 9.20 -16.37
CA GLY A 39 -3.65 10.35 -16.26
C GLY A 39 -3.28 11.27 -15.11
N THR A 40 -3.86 12.46 -15.11
CA THR A 40 -3.52 13.56 -14.18
C THR A 40 -4.52 13.71 -13.04
N THR A 41 -5.60 12.94 -13.06
CA THR A 41 -6.64 12.95 -12.03
C THR A 41 -6.76 11.58 -11.34
N LEU A 42 -7.30 11.59 -10.13
CA LEU A 42 -7.55 10.35 -9.38
C LEU A 42 -8.57 9.46 -10.08
N GLU A 43 -9.54 10.05 -10.80
CA GLU A 43 -10.53 9.34 -11.60
C GLU A 43 -9.88 8.55 -12.73
N GLU A 44 -9.04 9.21 -13.54
CA GLU A 44 -8.33 8.58 -14.65
C GLU A 44 -7.46 7.42 -14.17
N ILE A 45 -6.72 7.62 -13.08
CA ILE A 45 -5.88 6.59 -12.46
C ILE A 45 -6.75 5.43 -11.93
N ALA A 46 -7.90 5.75 -11.32
CA ALA A 46 -8.84 4.74 -10.82
C ALA A 46 -9.43 3.90 -11.96
N GLU A 47 -9.78 4.51 -13.10
CA GLU A 47 -10.27 3.79 -14.28
C GLU A 47 -9.23 2.79 -14.80
N GLN A 48 -7.95 3.21 -14.88
CA GLN A 48 -6.86 2.33 -15.30
C GLN A 48 -6.68 1.16 -14.31
N LYS A 49 -6.73 1.41 -13.01
CA LYS A 49 -6.57 0.37 -11.99
C LYS A 49 -7.79 -0.55 -11.92
N ALA A 50 -9.01 -0.03 -11.98
CA ALA A 50 -10.24 -0.82 -11.98
C ALA A 50 -10.40 -1.69 -13.26
N GLY A 51 -9.59 -1.44 -14.28
CA GLY A 51 -9.48 -2.30 -15.47
C GLY A 51 -9.06 -3.74 -15.20
N ILE A 52 -8.54 -4.05 -14.00
CA ILE A 52 -8.22 -5.44 -13.59
C ILE A 52 -9.46 -6.22 -13.11
N PHE A 53 -10.57 -5.56 -12.84
CA PHE A 53 -11.79 -6.26 -12.41
C PHE A 53 -12.31 -7.17 -13.51
N LYS A 54 -12.75 -8.37 -13.14
CA LYS A 54 -13.19 -9.41 -14.07
C LYS A 54 -14.60 -9.88 -13.75
N VAL A 55 -15.39 -10.13 -14.78
CA VAL A 55 -16.71 -10.74 -14.64
C VAL A 55 -16.61 -12.06 -13.86
N GLY A 56 -17.49 -12.24 -12.89
CA GLY A 56 -17.55 -13.43 -12.06
C GLY A 56 -16.47 -13.56 -10.98
N SER A 57 -15.65 -12.52 -10.77
CA SER A 57 -14.65 -12.47 -9.71
C SER A 57 -14.88 -11.25 -8.82
N PRO A 58 -14.90 -11.40 -7.48
CA PRO A 58 -15.06 -10.27 -6.59
C PRO A 58 -13.83 -9.36 -6.63
N ALA A 59 -14.04 -8.12 -6.22
CA ALA A 59 -12.99 -7.13 -6.06
C ALA A 59 -12.90 -6.64 -4.61
N VAL A 60 -11.68 -6.34 -4.16
CA VAL A 60 -11.38 -5.75 -2.86
C VAL A 60 -10.67 -4.43 -3.08
N ILE A 61 -11.12 -3.38 -2.41
CA ILE A 61 -10.46 -2.07 -2.44
C ILE A 61 -10.06 -1.62 -1.03
N GLY A 62 -8.86 -1.08 -0.93
CA GLY A 62 -8.34 -0.47 0.28
C GLY A 62 -8.95 0.92 0.55
N PRO A 63 -8.34 1.70 1.46
CA PRO A 63 -8.79 3.06 1.77
C PRO A 63 -8.50 4.00 0.60
N LEU A 64 -9.44 4.12 -0.32
CA LEU A 64 -9.34 4.99 -1.49
C LEU A 64 -9.97 6.35 -1.24
N PRO A 65 -9.49 7.43 -1.90
CA PRO A 65 -10.22 8.69 -2.01
C PRO A 65 -11.62 8.44 -2.59
N GLU A 66 -12.63 9.21 -2.12
CA GLU A 66 -14.05 8.95 -2.49
C GLU A 66 -14.28 8.96 -4.01
N VAL A 67 -13.61 9.86 -4.72
CA VAL A 67 -13.66 9.95 -6.17
C VAL A 67 -13.22 8.63 -6.83
N ALA A 68 -12.09 8.09 -6.41
CA ALA A 68 -11.55 6.82 -6.92
C ALA A 68 -12.43 5.62 -6.51
N ARG A 69 -12.99 5.66 -5.29
CA ARG A 69 -13.93 4.67 -4.79
C ARG A 69 -15.18 4.60 -5.66
N GLN A 70 -15.71 5.76 -6.04
CA GLN A 70 -16.88 5.83 -6.90
C GLN A 70 -16.64 5.19 -8.27
N VAL A 71 -15.47 5.43 -8.88
CA VAL A 71 -15.07 4.77 -10.14
C VAL A 71 -15.04 3.24 -9.98
N CYS A 72 -14.47 2.74 -8.87
CA CYS A 72 -14.45 1.31 -8.60
C CYS A 72 -15.85 0.71 -8.42
N ARG A 73 -16.75 1.42 -7.73
CA ARG A 73 -18.16 1.01 -7.55
C ARG A 73 -18.91 0.94 -8.89
N GLU A 74 -18.75 1.94 -9.74
CA GLU A 74 -19.36 1.98 -11.07
C GLU A 74 -18.84 0.81 -11.91
N ARG A 75 -17.54 0.59 -11.91
CA ARG A 75 -16.94 -0.53 -12.65
C ARG A 75 -17.41 -1.89 -12.14
N ALA A 76 -17.50 -2.09 -10.83
CA ALA A 76 -18.02 -3.33 -10.25
C ALA A 76 -19.49 -3.55 -10.62
N LYS A 77 -20.30 -2.50 -10.61
CA LYS A 77 -21.71 -2.53 -11.04
C LYS A 77 -21.86 -2.89 -12.52
N GLU A 78 -21.06 -2.29 -13.41
CA GLU A 78 -21.04 -2.61 -14.84
C GLU A 78 -20.76 -4.10 -15.10
N LEU A 79 -19.80 -4.66 -14.34
CA LEU A 79 -19.40 -6.06 -14.46
C LEU A 79 -20.32 -7.03 -13.69
N ASN A 80 -21.26 -6.49 -12.88
CA ASN A 80 -22.12 -7.23 -11.97
C ASN A 80 -21.31 -8.17 -11.06
N ILE A 81 -20.33 -7.61 -10.36
CA ILE A 81 -19.48 -8.31 -9.40
C ILE A 81 -19.60 -7.70 -8.01
N ASP A 82 -19.30 -8.50 -6.98
CA ASP A 82 -19.25 -8.03 -5.61
C ASP A 82 -17.99 -7.19 -5.40
N LEU A 83 -18.14 -6.04 -4.73
CA LEU A 83 -17.07 -5.14 -4.33
C LEU A 83 -17.04 -5.06 -2.80
N TYR A 84 -15.87 -5.32 -2.21
CA TYR A 84 -15.62 -5.22 -0.78
C TYR A 84 -14.72 -4.03 -0.50
N GLU A 85 -15.17 -3.14 0.39
CA GLU A 85 -14.56 -1.83 0.62
C GLU A 85 -14.00 -1.73 2.04
N TYR A 86 -12.75 -1.31 2.16
CA TYR A 86 -12.15 -0.98 3.45
C TYR A 86 -12.96 0.11 4.18
N GLY A 87 -13.16 -0.09 5.49
CA GLY A 87 -13.94 0.81 6.35
C GLY A 87 -15.45 0.60 6.28
N GLN A 88 -15.96 -0.15 5.30
CA GLN A 88 -17.37 -0.49 5.16
C GLN A 88 -17.61 -1.99 5.42
N ASP A 89 -16.91 -2.87 4.70
CA ASP A 89 -17.11 -4.32 4.75
C ASP A 89 -16.06 -5.00 5.63
N PHE A 90 -14.87 -4.42 5.72
CA PHE A 90 -13.76 -4.91 6.52
C PHE A 90 -12.86 -3.76 7.00
N SER A 91 -12.16 -3.96 8.10
CA SER A 91 -11.15 -3.02 8.63
C SER A 91 -10.19 -3.72 9.60
N LEU A 92 -9.06 -3.09 9.87
CA LEU A 92 -8.19 -3.42 11.00
C LEU A 92 -7.84 -2.12 11.72
N GLU A 93 -8.30 -2.00 12.95
CA GLU A 93 -8.10 -0.82 13.78
C GLU A 93 -7.87 -1.25 15.23
N ASN A 94 -6.90 -0.65 15.92
CA ASN A 94 -6.62 -0.95 17.31
C ASN A 94 -6.44 -2.47 17.60
N LYS A 95 -5.79 -3.20 16.70
CA LYS A 95 -5.61 -4.65 16.74
C LYS A 95 -6.90 -5.47 16.65
N GLU A 96 -8.02 -4.87 16.29
CA GLU A 96 -9.25 -5.57 15.96
C GLU A 96 -9.43 -5.62 14.45
N LEU A 97 -9.36 -6.80 13.87
CA LEU A 97 -9.69 -7.03 12.48
C LEU A 97 -11.17 -7.42 12.38
N ARG A 98 -11.90 -6.65 11.62
CA ARG A 98 -13.29 -6.93 11.24
C ARG A 98 -13.33 -7.33 9.78
N ALA A 99 -14.01 -8.41 9.48
CA ALA A 99 -14.22 -8.88 8.11
C ALA A 99 -15.57 -9.55 8.02
N ARG A 100 -16.47 -8.97 7.24
CA ARG A 100 -17.83 -9.48 7.01
C ARG A 100 -18.55 -9.90 8.31
N ASP A 101 -18.66 -11.20 8.58
CA ASP A 101 -19.45 -11.75 9.69
C ASP A 101 -18.64 -12.06 10.95
N PHE A 102 -17.35 -11.70 11.00
CA PHE A 102 -16.50 -12.00 12.16
C PHE A 102 -15.55 -10.86 12.51
N SER A 103 -15.09 -10.88 13.75
CA SER A 103 -14.00 -10.04 14.22
C SER A 103 -12.96 -10.87 14.95
N TRP A 104 -11.69 -10.42 14.82
CA TRP A 104 -10.56 -10.98 15.54
C TRP A 104 -9.93 -9.90 16.40
N LEU A 105 -9.77 -10.18 17.66
CA LEU A 105 -9.05 -9.34 18.59
C LEU A 105 -7.56 -9.74 18.67
N ASP A 106 -6.75 -8.82 19.16
CA ASP A 106 -5.32 -9.05 19.42
C ASP A 106 -4.55 -9.47 18.16
N VAL A 107 -4.82 -8.82 17.03
CA VAL A 107 -4.07 -9.03 15.79
C VAL A 107 -2.74 -8.29 15.89
N GLU A 108 -1.66 -9.05 15.81
CA GLU A 108 -0.30 -8.51 15.76
C GLU A 108 0.19 -8.50 14.31
N LEU A 109 0.88 -7.43 13.91
CA LEU A 109 1.51 -7.31 12.60
C LEU A 109 3.03 -7.35 12.74
N GLY A 110 3.69 -8.08 11.85
CA GLY A 110 5.14 -8.09 11.75
C GLY A 110 5.71 -6.87 11.01
N LEU A 111 4.85 -6.15 10.28
CA LEU A 111 5.20 -4.91 9.58
C LEU A 111 4.82 -3.68 10.41
N SER A 112 5.67 -2.66 10.41
CA SER A 112 5.46 -1.42 11.16
C SER A 112 4.73 -0.37 10.30
N GLY A 113 4.04 0.57 10.97
CA GLY A 113 3.31 1.68 10.35
C GLY A 113 1.80 1.45 10.28
N THR A 114 1.02 2.54 10.48
CA THR A 114 -0.46 2.48 10.49
C THR A 114 -1.05 1.99 9.18
N TYR A 115 -0.45 2.36 8.05
CA TYR A 115 -0.88 1.89 6.73
C TYR A 115 -0.73 0.37 6.54
N GLN A 116 0.05 -0.30 7.40
CA GLN A 116 0.14 -1.76 7.37
C GLN A 116 -1.09 -2.44 7.98
N GLU A 117 -1.82 -1.75 8.86
CA GLU A 117 -3.14 -2.22 9.31
C GLU A 117 -4.11 -2.25 8.12
N GLU A 118 -4.12 -1.20 7.30
CA GLU A 118 -4.92 -1.12 6.08
C GLU A 118 -4.54 -2.24 5.09
N ASN A 119 -3.25 -2.40 4.82
CA ASN A 119 -2.74 -3.45 3.93
C ASN A 119 -3.07 -4.86 4.43
N ALA A 120 -2.93 -5.11 5.73
CA ALA A 120 -3.25 -6.39 6.34
C ALA A 120 -4.74 -6.72 6.23
N ALA A 121 -5.63 -5.74 6.47
CA ALA A 121 -7.06 -5.91 6.31
C ALA A 121 -7.44 -6.26 4.86
N VAL A 122 -6.88 -5.53 3.89
CA VAL A 122 -7.07 -5.81 2.45
C VAL A 122 -6.58 -7.21 2.09
N ALA A 123 -5.40 -7.58 2.58
CA ALA A 123 -4.82 -8.90 2.31
C ALA A 123 -5.66 -10.04 2.91
N VAL A 124 -6.17 -9.85 4.13
CA VAL A 124 -7.04 -10.85 4.78
C VAL A 124 -8.36 -10.97 4.05
N GLU A 125 -9.03 -9.88 3.70
CA GLU A 125 -10.31 -9.94 2.98
C GLU A 125 -10.14 -10.64 1.62
N ALA A 126 -9.10 -10.28 0.86
CA ALA A 126 -8.79 -10.93 -0.41
C ALA A 126 -8.50 -12.42 -0.24
N PHE A 127 -7.76 -12.80 0.81
CA PHE A 127 -7.47 -14.18 1.14
C PHE A 127 -8.73 -14.99 1.52
N LEU A 128 -9.63 -14.41 2.33
CA LEU A 128 -10.90 -15.05 2.72
C LEU A 128 -11.77 -15.32 1.50
N LEU A 129 -11.91 -14.34 0.61
CA LEU A 129 -12.65 -14.51 -0.64
C LEU A 129 -12.04 -15.59 -1.53
N PHE A 130 -10.71 -15.63 -1.60
CA PHE A 130 -10.00 -16.66 -2.35
C PHE A 130 -10.28 -18.06 -1.78
N MET A 131 -10.14 -18.25 -0.46
CA MET A 131 -10.39 -19.53 0.21
C MET A 131 -11.83 -20.02 0.02
N GLU A 132 -12.79 -19.11 0.12
CA GLU A 132 -14.20 -19.40 -0.12
C GLU A 132 -14.45 -19.91 -1.55
N ARG A 133 -13.89 -19.22 -2.55
CA ARG A 133 -14.01 -19.59 -3.96
C ARG A 133 -13.37 -20.94 -4.28
N GLN A 134 -12.30 -21.30 -3.58
CA GLN A 134 -11.65 -22.60 -3.73
C GLN A 134 -12.34 -23.71 -2.90
N SER A 135 -13.30 -23.34 -2.03
CA SER A 135 -13.90 -24.26 -1.04
C SER A 135 -12.84 -24.90 -0.13
N TRP A 136 -11.78 -24.14 0.20
CA TRP A 136 -10.73 -24.60 1.08
C TRP A 136 -11.05 -24.26 2.54
N ASN A 137 -10.63 -25.15 3.46
CA ASN A 137 -10.79 -24.91 4.87
C ASN A 137 -9.84 -23.82 5.35
N LEU A 138 -10.38 -22.88 6.12
CA LEU A 138 -9.65 -21.78 6.72
C LEU A 138 -9.22 -22.12 8.14
N ASP A 139 -7.93 -22.03 8.42
CA ASP A 139 -7.40 -22.01 9.79
C ASP A 139 -7.02 -20.59 10.19
N LEU A 140 -7.87 -19.97 10.98
CA LEU A 140 -7.72 -18.59 11.44
C LEU A 140 -6.45 -18.38 12.28
N SER A 141 -5.99 -19.40 12.99
CA SER A 141 -4.77 -19.32 13.80
C SER A 141 -3.53 -19.16 12.93
N LEU A 142 -3.52 -19.80 11.77
CA LEU A 142 -2.44 -19.67 10.78
C LEU A 142 -2.43 -18.28 10.14
N VAL A 143 -3.59 -17.67 9.90
CA VAL A 143 -3.68 -16.30 9.37
C VAL A 143 -3.08 -15.30 10.36
N LYS A 144 -3.46 -15.36 11.65
CA LYS A 144 -2.88 -14.52 12.70
C LYS A 144 -1.36 -14.67 12.78
N LYS A 145 -0.89 -15.91 12.77
CA LYS A 145 0.55 -16.22 12.81
C LYS A 145 1.27 -15.66 11.59
N ALA A 146 0.70 -15.79 10.40
CA ALA A 146 1.26 -15.26 9.17
C ALA A 146 1.38 -13.73 9.23
N LEU A 147 0.34 -13.02 9.67
CA LEU A 147 0.38 -11.56 9.83
C LEU A 147 1.48 -11.12 10.80
N ALA A 148 1.62 -11.79 11.96
CA ALA A 148 2.64 -11.48 12.93
C ALA A 148 4.08 -11.80 12.46
N GLN A 149 4.25 -12.74 11.54
CA GLN A 149 5.55 -13.17 11.02
C GLN A 149 5.91 -12.53 9.67
N THR A 150 5.00 -11.77 9.07
CA THR A 150 5.26 -11.10 7.80
C THR A 150 6.33 -10.04 7.98
N SER A 151 7.35 -10.08 7.12
CA SER A 151 8.40 -9.08 7.04
C SER A 151 8.65 -8.70 5.59
N TRP A 152 9.07 -7.48 5.34
CA TRP A 152 9.42 -7.00 4.02
C TRP A 152 10.60 -6.03 4.11
N ALA A 153 11.68 -6.36 3.43
CA ALA A 153 12.88 -5.53 3.44
C ALA A 153 12.59 -4.13 2.88
N GLY A 154 13.05 -3.10 3.60
CA GLY A 154 12.88 -1.70 3.20
C GLY A 154 11.44 -1.17 3.29
N ARG A 155 10.58 -1.75 4.12
CA ARG A 155 9.25 -1.22 4.45
C ARG A 155 9.14 -0.97 5.95
N LEU A 156 9.63 0.20 6.41
CA LEU A 156 9.83 0.50 7.83
C LEU A 156 10.49 -0.67 8.57
N GLU A 157 11.45 -1.28 7.88
CA GLU A 157 12.21 -2.42 8.40
C GLU A 157 13.06 -1.98 9.58
N LYS A 158 12.77 -2.54 10.76
CA LYS A 158 13.60 -2.30 11.94
C LYS A 158 14.87 -3.13 11.83
N VAL A 159 15.97 -2.49 11.45
CA VAL A 159 17.28 -3.13 11.32
C VAL A 159 17.88 -3.45 12.71
N CYS A 160 17.77 -2.50 13.62
CA CYS A 160 18.11 -2.64 15.03
C CYS A 160 17.37 -1.57 15.85
N ASP A 161 17.61 -1.53 17.16
CA ASP A 161 16.95 -0.53 18.01
C ASP A 161 17.29 0.90 17.57
N GLY A 162 16.24 1.65 17.24
CA GLY A 162 16.33 3.03 16.80
C GLY A 162 16.72 3.22 15.32
N ILE A 163 16.99 2.15 14.55
CA ILE A 163 17.33 2.25 13.12
C ILE A 163 16.28 1.56 12.27
N TYR A 164 15.68 2.33 11.38
CA TYR A 164 14.70 1.85 10.41
C TYR A 164 15.18 2.10 8.98
N LEU A 165 14.86 1.19 8.08
CA LEU A 165 15.10 1.31 6.65
C LEU A 165 13.75 1.35 5.92
N ASP A 166 13.57 2.37 5.08
CA ASP A 166 12.36 2.51 4.27
C ASP A 166 12.67 2.84 2.82
N GLY A 167 11.90 2.32 1.91
CA GLY A 167 12.01 2.51 0.47
C GLY A 167 11.08 3.59 -0.09
N ALA A 168 10.62 4.54 0.71
CA ALA A 168 9.81 5.66 0.25
C ALA A 168 10.52 6.43 -0.86
N HIS A 169 9.87 6.59 -2.02
CA HIS A 169 10.46 7.17 -3.22
C HIS A 169 9.46 8.00 -4.05
N ASN A 170 8.32 8.32 -3.48
CA ASN A 170 7.31 9.25 -3.98
C ASN A 170 6.63 9.95 -2.79
N LEU A 171 5.94 11.04 -3.03
CA LEU A 171 5.33 11.84 -1.97
C LEU A 171 4.36 11.03 -1.09
N PRO A 172 3.41 10.25 -1.61
CA PRO A 172 2.52 9.45 -0.78
C PRO A 172 3.23 8.48 0.17
N ALA A 173 4.37 7.91 -0.26
CA ALA A 173 5.16 7.03 0.61
C ALA A 173 5.90 7.82 1.71
N VAL A 174 6.40 9.01 1.37
CA VAL A 174 7.04 9.90 2.36
C VAL A 174 6.02 10.41 3.39
N GLU A 175 4.79 10.71 2.98
CA GLU A 175 3.70 11.06 3.90
C GLU A 175 3.47 9.98 4.95
N ARG A 176 3.43 8.72 4.54
CA ARG A 176 3.29 7.57 5.45
C ARG A 176 4.50 7.38 6.38
N LEU A 177 5.71 7.65 5.87
CA LEU A 177 6.92 7.64 6.69
C LEU A 177 6.86 8.74 7.76
N VAL A 178 6.43 9.94 7.41
CA VAL A 178 6.25 11.07 8.33
C VAL A 178 5.21 10.75 9.40
N GLU A 179 4.08 10.15 9.04
CA GLU A 179 3.07 9.69 10.00
C GLU A 179 3.68 8.71 11.03
N PHE A 180 4.50 7.78 10.59
CA PHE A 180 5.19 6.86 11.49
C PHE A 180 6.17 7.59 12.42
N ILE A 181 7.01 8.48 11.88
CA ILE A 181 7.99 9.24 12.65
C ILE A 181 7.31 10.10 13.72
N LYS A 182 6.18 10.73 13.40
CA LYS A 182 5.40 11.54 14.35
C LYS A 182 4.83 10.75 15.54
N GLN A 183 4.71 9.44 15.43
CA GLN A 183 4.29 8.59 16.55
C GLN A 183 5.42 8.34 17.55
N GLU A 184 6.68 8.44 17.12
CA GLU A 184 7.89 8.29 17.93
C GLU A 184 8.18 9.58 18.73
N LYS A 185 7.23 9.96 19.59
CA LYS A 185 7.31 11.17 20.41
C LYS A 185 8.58 11.15 21.28
N ASP A 186 9.14 12.34 21.51
CA ASP A 186 10.28 12.59 22.40
C ASP A 186 11.60 11.92 21.95
N LYS A 187 11.72 11.46 20.69
CA LYS A 187 12.97 10.96 20.13
C LYS A 187 13.63 12.01 19.24
N GLU A 188 14.95 12.09 19.32
CA GLU A 188 15.75 12.79 18.33
C GLU A 188 15.76 11.95 17.03
N VAL A 189 15.39 12.57 15.92
CA VAL A 189 15.26 11.91 14.62
C VAL A 189 16.34 12.38 13.67
N LEU A 190 17.09 11.43 13.12
CA LEU A 190 18.02 11.66 12.01
C LEU A 190 17.50 10.91 10.79
N ILE A 191 17.28 11.64 9.69
CA ILE A 191 16.86 11.08 8.41
C ILE A 191 18.05 11.12 7.46
N LEU A 192 18.48 9.95 6.98
CA LEU A 192 19.44 9.82 5.88
C LEU A 192 18.66 9.56 4.59
N PHE A 193 18.57 10.57 3.72
CA PHE A 193 17.78 10.53 2.51
C PHE A 193 18.64 10.35 1.26
N GLY A 194 18.22 9.45 0.37
CA GLY A 194 18.82 9.26 -0.94
C GLY A 194 17.76 8.99 -1.99
N ALA A 195 17.84 9.63 -3.15
CA ALA A 195 16.86 9.46 -4.23
C ALA A 195 17.53 9.46 -5.61
N LEU A 196 16.83 8.91 -6.60
CA LEU A 196 17.21 9.03 -8.00
C LEU A 196 16.76 10.39 -8.54
N LYS A 197 17.59 11.04 -9.38
CA LYS A 197 17.29 12.35 -10.01
C LYS A 197 15.97 12.39 -10.78
N ARG A 198 15.55 11.27 -11.36
CA ARG A 198 14.28 11.14 -12.10
C ARG A 198 13.02 11.16 -11.22
N LYS A 199 13.17 11.13 -9.89
CA LYS A 199 12.08 11.24 -8.93
C LYS A 199 11.91 12.69 -8.50
N ASP A 200 10.71 13.05 -8.11
CA ASP A 200 10.43 14.41 -7.59
C ASP A 200 10.92 14.53 -6.14
N TYR A 201 12.25 14.49 -5.99
CA TYR A 201 12.89 14.50 -4.69
C TYR A 201 12.77 15.87 -3.99
N SER A 202 12.62 16.95 -4.75
CA SER A 202 12.49 18.29 -4.18
C SER A 202 11.20 18.43 -3.37
N GLU A 203 10.10 17.92 -3.90
CA GLU A 203 8.80 17.89 -3.20
C GLU A 203 8.87 17.03 -1.94
N MET A 204 9.48 15.85 -2.03
CA MET A 204 9.67 14.96 -0.88
C MET A 204 10.55 15.60 0.22
N LEU A 205 11.66 16.26 -0.16
CA LEU A 205 12.53 16.94 0.80
C LEU A 205 11.82 18.11 1.48
N HIS A 206 11.11 18.91 0.70
CA HIS A 206 10.32 20.04 1.22
C HIS A 206 9.28 19.54 2.23
N TYR A 207 8.54 18.51 1.91
CA TYR A 207 7.57 17.91 2.80
C TYR A 207 8.20 17.38 4.09
N LEU A 208 9.33 16.67 4.00
CA LEU A 208 10.07 16.21 5.19
C LEU A 208 10.51 17.37 6.10
N GLN A 209 11.00 18.47 5.52
CA GLN A 209 11.45 19.65 6.27
C GLN A 209 10.27 20.39 6.94
N GLU A 210 9.15 20.52 6.24
CA GLU A 210 7.95 21.18 6.78
C GLU A 210 7.31 20.38 7.92
N GLU A 211 7.16 19.07 7.72
CA GLU A 211 6.41 18.21 8.63
C GLU A 211 7.23 17.71 9.82
N LEU A 212 8.57 17.71 9.70
CA LEU A 212 9.51 17.27 10.72
C LEU A 212 10.61 18.32 10.98
N PRO A 213 10.26 19.57 11.36
CA PRO A 213 11.23 20.65 11.52
C PRO A 213 12.29 20.39 12.61
N GLN A 214 12.02 19.44 13.52
CA GLN A 214 12.94 19.02 14.57
C GLN A 214 13.90 17.90 14.13
N ALA A 215 13.66 17.27 12.98
CA ALA A 215 14.52 16.19 12.50
C ALA A 215 15.78 16.75 11.83
N SER A 216 16.90 16.07 12.03
CA SER A 216 18.13 16.32 11.27
C SER A 216 18.05 15.57 9.95
N LEU A 217 18.12 16.28 8.82
CA LEU A 217 18.07 15.70 7.48
C LEU A 217 19.47 15.71 6.86
N SER A 218 19.95 14.55 6.44
CA SER A 218 21.21 14.37 5.72
C SER A 218 20.96 13.71 4.38
N LEU A 219 21.68 14.14 3.36
CA LEU A 219 21.57 13.59 2.01
C LEU A 219 22.70 12.62 1.72
N THR A 220 22.42 11.58 0.97
CA THR A 220 23.43 10.62 0.50
C THR A 220 23.22 10.24 -0.95
N SER A 221 24.31 9.89 -1.61
CA SER A 221 24.30 9.27 -2.92
C SER A 221 24.59 7.77 -2.81
N PHE A 222 24.16 7.00 -3.79
CA PHE A 222 24.42 5.57 -3.87
C PHE A 222 24.75 5.14 -5.30
N SER A 223 25.47 4.03 -5.45
CA SER A 223 26.03 3.56 -6.73
C SER A 223 25.00 2.88 -7.64
N TYR A 224 23.83 3.50 -7.87
CA TYR A 224 22.81 2.95 -8.75
C TYR A 224 22.09 4.06 -9.53
N GLY A 225 22.36 4.14 -10.83
CA GLY A 225 21.78 5.17 -11.69
C GLY A 225 22.27 6.59 -11.35
N GLU A 226 21.54 7.59 -11.79
CA GLU A 226 21.80 9.00 -11.44
C GLU A 226 21.12 9.34 -10.12
N THR A 227 21.90 9.54 -9.06
CA THR A 227 21.42 9.93 -7.75
C THR A 227 21.59 11.42 -7.51
N ILE A 228 20.82 12.01 -6.60
CA ILE A 228 21.01 13.35 -6.12
C ILE A 228 22.37 13.44 -5.39
N GLY A 229 23.12 14.50 -5.63
CA GLY A 229 24.38 14.79 -4.93
C GLY A 229 24.18 15.92 -3.92
N GLU A 230 25.13 16.04 -2.99
CA GLU A 230 25.11 17.08 -1.94
C GLU A 230 25.00 18.52 -2.48
N GLN A 231 25.41 18.76 -3.73
CA GLN A 231 25.42 20.08 -4.35
C GLN A 231 24.08 20.48 -5.00
N GLU A 232 23.13 19.57 -5.13
CA GLU A 232 21.87 19.81 -5.86
C GLU A 232 20.68 20.08 -4.92
N ALA A 233 20.91 20.04 -3.61
CA ALA A 233 19.86 20.16 -2.59
C ALA A 233 19.97 21.44 -1.74
N GLY A 234 20.77 22.43 -2.21
CA GLY A 234 20.93 23.74 -1.58
C GLY A 234 19.95 24.78 -2.09
#